data_4e40bfce0af9551739369a089604d87b
#
_entry.id   4e40bfce0af9551739369a089604d87b
#
_cell.length_a   1.000
_cell.length_b   1.000
_cell.length_c   1.000
_cell.angle_alpha   90.00
_cell.angle_beta   90.00
_cell.angle_gamma   90.00
#
_symmetry.space_group_name_H-M   'P 1'
#
loop_
_entity.id
_entity.type
_entity.pdbx_description
1 polymer ?
#
loop_
_entity_poly.entity_id
_entity_poly.type
_entity_poly.pdbx_seq_one_letter_code
_entity_poly.pdbx_strand_id
1 'polypeptide(L)'
;MEVIIFNEFFLKNPGREEFRQLIKEKNPERIIIIPSAVKGELPVKSAIAEGILDQPVKFLELEKNSIQEKDEEIDVEAAIKSKVLELGIQSVRDYVSDYLSDVNSLNSEITYTLYRAYFKFYEAALGNEYSKKFENKRKGYLSKIRKFKPGKRDILLTSEEDAYWYIDHIDELETNQ
;
A
#
# COMPACT_ATOMS: atom_id res chain seq x y z
N MET A 1 15.32 -2.94 -2.06
CA MET A 1 13.95 -3.38 -2.36
C MET A 1 13.19 -2.23 -3.02
N GLU A 2 12.33 -2.49 -3.99
CA GLU A 2 11.51 -1.45 -4.65
C GLU A 2 10.05 -1.56 -4.20
N VAL A 3 9.37 -0.43 -4.03
CA VAL A 3 7.95 -0.38 -3.68
C VAL A 3 7.14 -0.10 -4.94
N ILE A 4 6.13 -0.91 -5.21
CA ILE A 4 5.25 -0.78 -6.37
C ILE A 4 3.79 -0.81 -5.89
N ILE A 5 2.98 0.11 -6.39
CA ILE A 5 1.55 0.11 -6.18
C ILE A 5 0.93 -1.04 -6.98
N PHE A 6 0.07 -1.78 -6.31
CA PHE A 6 -0.73 -2.83 -6.90
C PHE A 6 -2.20 -2.63 -6.53
N ASN A 7 -3.08 -2.67 -7.51
CA ASN A 7 -4.52 -2.61 -7.28
C ASN A 7 -5.27 -3.61 -8.20
N GLU A 8 -6.56 -3.75 -7.99
CA GLU A 8 -7.40 -4.71 -8.73
C GLU A 8 -7.53 -4.38 -10.24
N PHE A 9 -7.24 -3.13 -10.64
CA PHE A 9 -7.20 -2.76 -12.06
C PHE A 9 -6.14 -3.56 -12.82
N PHE A 10 -5.02 -3.87 -12.18
CA PHE A 10 -3.93 -4.64 -12.78
C PHE A 10 -4.26 -6.15 -12.96
N LEU A 11 -5.43 -6.57 -12.53
CA LEU A 11 -5.95 -7.91 -12.83
C LEU A 11 -6.80 -7.94 -14.11
N LYS A 12 -7.04 -6.78 -14.75
CA LYS A 12 -7.87 -6.62 -15.95
C LYS A 12 -7.09 -5.93 -17.07
N ASN A 13 -7.38 -6.27 -18.33
CA ASN A 13 -6.82 -5.57 -19.47
C ASN A 13 -7.37 -4.12 -19.56
N PRO A 14 -6.56 -3.11 -19.97
CA PRO A 14 -5.14 -3.24 -20.41
C PRO A 14 -4.13 -3.26 -19.28
N GLY A 15 -4.45 -2.80 -18.08
CA GLY A 15 -3.52 -2.65 -16.94
C GLY A 15 -2.77 -3.94 -16.59
N ARG A 16 -3.38 -5.09 -16.86
CA ARG A 16 -2.75 -6.40 -16.66
C ARG A 16 -1.47 -6.60 -17.48
N GLU A 17 -1.51 -6.29 -18.75
CA GLU A 17 -0.34 -6.47 -19.62
C GLU A 17 0.76 -5.45 -19.30
N GLU A 18 0.38 -4.22 -18.97
CA GLU A 18 1.31 -3.18 -18.55
C GLU A 18 2.00 -3.56 -17.25
N PHE A 19 1.25 -4.03 -16.26
CA PHE A 19 1.81 -4.48 -14.97
C PHE A 19 2.70 -5.70 -15.12
N ARG A 20 2.28 -6.67 -15.95
CA ARG A 20 3.11 -7.84 -16.28
C ARG A 20 4.44 -7.45 -16.93
N GLN A 21 4.39 -6.46 -17.83
CA GLN A 21 5.59 -5.94 -18.47
C GLN A 21 6.51 -5.26 -17.45
N LEU A 22 5.96 -4.42 -16.56
CA LEU A 22 6.71 -3.79 -15.47
C LEU A 22 7.42 -4.84 -14.59
N ILE A 23 6.71 -5.88 -14.15
CA ILE A 23 7.31 -6.94 -13.33
C ILE A 23 8.41 -7.68 -14.08
N LYS A 24 8.23 -7.95 -15.38
CA LYS A 24 9.28 -8.59 -16.20
C LYS A 24 10.52 -7.72 -16.35
N GLU A 25 10.35 -6.42 -16.56
CA GLU A 25 11.46 -5.46 -16.69
C GLU A 25 12.27 -5.35 -15.39
N LYS A 26 11.58 -5.33 -14.26
CA LYS A 26 12.23 -5.31 -12.93
C LYS A 26 12.92 -6.61 -12.59
N ASN A 27 12.48 -7.73 -13.17
CA ASN A 27 13.02 -9.07 -12.95
C ASN A 27 13.34 -9.36 -11.46
N PRO A 28 12.34 -9.29 -10.56
CA PRO A 28 12.55 -9.44 -9.13
C PRO A 28 12.96 -10.86 -8.76
N GLU A 29 13.71 -11.00 -7.68
CA GLU A 29 13.98 -12.32 -7.08
C GLU A 29 12.79 -12.82 -6.27
N ARG A 30 12.10 -11.89 -5.59
CA ARG A 30 10.89 -12.19 -4.80
C ARG A 30 9.91 -11.03 -4.89
N ILE A 31 8.64 -11.37 -4.76
CA ILE A 31 7.56 -10.40 -4.64
C ILE A 31 6.92 -10.59 -3.25
N ILE A 32 6.89 -9.51 -2.47
CA ILE A 32 6.25 -9.45 -1.16
C ILE A 32 4.97 -8.64 -1.32
N ILE A 33 3.82 -9.19 -0.92
CA ILE A 33 2.52 -8.53 -1.05
C ILE A 33 1.96 -8.24 0.33
N ILE A 34 1.58 -6.99 0.56
CA ILE A 34 0.87 -6.57 1.78
C ILE A 34 -0.64 -6.70 1.55
N PRO A 35 -1.41 -7.20 2.54
CA PRO A 35 -2.87 -7.36 2.40
C PRO A 35 -3.63 -6.07 2.10
N SER A 36 -3.07 -4.88 2.35
CA SER A 36 -3.68 -3.62 1.95
C SER A 36 -3.70 -3.40 0.43
N ALA A 37 -2.83 -4.08 -0.32
CA ALA A 37 -2.81 -4.02 -1.78
C ALA A 37 -3.98 -4.76 -2.42
N VAL A 38 -4.51 -5.79 -1.75
CA VAL A 38 -5.59 -6.62 -2.26
C VAL A 38 -6.52 -7.08 -1.12
N LYS A 39 -7.79 -7.24 -1.41
CA LYS A 39 -8.77 -7.76 -0.44
C LYS A 39 -8.68 -9.28 -0.37
N GLY A 40 -7.74 -9.78 0.47
CA GLY A 40 -7.55 -11.21 0.69
C GLY A 40 -6.57 -11.87 -0.29
N GLU A 41 -6.40 -13.19 -0.18
CA GLU A 41 -5.45 -13.95 -1.01
C GLU A 41 -5.97 -14.29 -2.41
N LEU A 42 -7.27 -14.27 -2.64
CA LEU A 42 -7.87 -14.76 -3.89
C LEU A 42 -7.36 -14.01 -5.12
N PRO A 43 -7.29 -12.66 -5.13
CA PRO A 43 -6.73 -11.91 -6.25
C PRO A 43 -5.25 -12.24 -6.51
N VAL A 44 -4.47 -12.49 -5.46
CA VAL A 44 -3.06 -12.88 -5.59
C VAL A 44 -2.93 -14.25 -6.22
N LYS A 45 -3.73 -15.22 -5.78
CA LYS A 45 -3.75 -16.58 -6.36
C LYS A 45 -4.16 -16.54 -7.83
N SER A 46 -5.13 -15.70 -8.18
CA SER A 46 -5.54 -15.49 -9.58
C SER A 46 -4.38 -14.90 -10.40
N ALA A 47 -3.72 -13.85 -9.91
CA ALA A 47 -2.59 -13.22 -10.59
C ALA A 47 -1.43 -14.21 -10.84
N ILE A 48 -1.14 -15.10 -9.89
CA ILE A 48 -0.14 -16.17 -10.06
C ILE A 48 -0.62 -17.19 -11.10
N ALA A 49 -1.84 -17.67 -11.00
CA ALA A 49 -2.39 -18.67 -11.92
C ALA A 49 -2.47 -18.17 -13.37
N GLU A 50 -2.65 -16.84 -13.54
CA GLU A 50 -2.71 -16.19 -14.84
C GLU A 50 -1.33 -15.75 -15.37
N GLY A 51 -0.25 -16.03 -14.62
CA GLY A 51 1.12 -15.68 -15.00
C GLY A 51 1.41 -14.16 -15.00
N ILE A 52 0.65 -13.40 -14.22
CA ILE A 52 0.92 -11.98 -13.97
C ILE A 52 2.07 -11.84 -12.97
N LEU A 53 2.09 -12.74 -12.00
CA LEU A 53 3.12 -12.88 -10.97
C LEU A 53 3.74 -14.27 -11.11
N ASP A 54 4.81 -14.39 -11.87
CA ASP A 54 5.51 -15.64 -12.15
C ASP A 54 6.74 -15.88 -11.25
N GLN A 55 7.06 -14.94 -10.39
CA GLN A 55 8.16 -15.01 -9.44
C GLN A 55 7.70 -15.56 -8.06
N PRO A 56 8.63 -15.99 -7.19
CA PRO A 56 8.30 -16.40 -5.84
C PRO A 56 7.57 -15.30 -5.07
N VAL A 57 6.31 -15.56 -4.71
CA VAL A 57 5.44 -14.60 -4.01
C VAL A 57 5.34 -14.93 -2.53
N LYS A 58 5.50 -13.92 -1.66
CA LYS A 58 5.26 -13.97 -0.23
C LYS A 58 4.09 -13.05 0.12
N PHE A 59 2.97 -13.64 0.51
CA PHE A 59 1.82 -12.90 1.03
C PHE A 59 1.97 -12.73 2.54
N LEU A 60 1.90 -11.48 3.03
CA LEU A 60 2.02 -11.16 4.45
C LEU A 60 0.63 -11.06 5.06
N GLU A 61 0.27 -12.00 5.91
CA GLU A 61 -0.89 -11.87 6.77
C GLU A 61 -0.52 -11.14 8.07
N LEU A 62 -1.33 -10.16 8.46
CA LEU A 62 -1.37 -9.75 9.86
C LEU A 62 -2.20 -10.80 10.61
N GLU A 63 -1.62 -11.38 11.65
CA GLU A 63 -2.45 -12.04 12.65
C GLU A 63 -3.56 -11.07 13.05
N LYS A 64 -4.79 -11.56 13.07
CA LYS A 64 -5.93 -10.85 13.64
C LYS A 64 -5.71 -10.72 15.16
N ASN A 65 -4.71 -9.94 15.57
CA ASN A 65 -4.74 -9.40 16.90
C ASN A 65 -5.95 -8.49 16.91
N SER A 66 -7.00 -8.98 17.53
CA SER A 66 -8.20 -8.24 17.87
C SER A 66 -7.77 -6.92 18.51
N ILE A 67 -7.68 -5.87 17.68
CA ILE A 67 -7.81 -4.54 18.23
C ILE A 67 -9.26 -4.57 18.72
N GLN A 68 -9.44 -4.84 20.02
CA GLN A 68 -10.69 -4.55 20.68
C GLN A 68 -10.86 -3.04 20.50
N GLU A 69 -11.72 -2.68 19.55
CA GLU A 69 -12.27 -1.34 19.52
C GLU A 69 -12.98 -1.19 20.86
N LYS A 70 -12.32 -0.52 21.81
CA LYS A 70 -13.01 -0.02 22.98
C LYS A 70 -14.10 0.89 22.43
N ASP A 71 -15.31 0.72 22.93
CA ASP A 71 -16.39 1.69 22.77
C ASP A 71 -15.91 3.02 23.39
N GLU A 72 -15.17 3.79 22.62
CA GLU A 72 -14.78 5.14 22.98
C GLU A 72 -16.02 6.02 22.76
N GLU A 73 -16.31 6.87 23.74
CA GLU A 73 -17.34 7.91 23.59
C GLU A 73 -17.13 8.62 22.25
N ILE A 74 -18.17 8.61 21.40
CA ILE A 74 -18.09 9.19 20.07
C ILE A 74 -17.98 10.71 20.24
N ASP A 75 -16.77 11.22 20.07
CA ASP A 75 -16.55 12.66 19.89
C ASP A 75 -17.15 13.08 18.53
N VAL A 76 -18.30 13.77 18.58
CA VAL A 76 -19.04 14.19 17.40
C VAL A 76 -18.21 15.10 16.50
N GLU A 77 -17.38 15.98 17.06
CA GLU A 77 -16.52 16.85 16.28
C GLU A 77 -15.43 16.05 15.52
N ALA A 78 -14.80 15.10 16.22
CA ALA A 78 -13.84 14.20 15.60
C ALA A 78 -14.49 13.33 14.52
N ALA A 79 -15.71 12.85 14.74
CA ALA A 79 -16.47 12.07 13.76
C ALA A 79 -16.78 12.88 12.49
N ILE A 80 -17.19 14.14 12.63
CA ILE A 80 -17.44 15.05 11.51
C ILE A 80 -16.13 15.32 10.75
N LYS A 81 -15.05 15.65 11.44
CA LYS A 81 -13.73 15.88 10.82
C LYS A 81 -13.25 14.63 10.07
N SER A 82 -13.37 13.46 10.67
CA SER A 82 -13.02 12.19 10.02
C SER A 82 -13.82 11.97 8.75
N LYS A 83 -15.13 12.28 8.77
CA LYS A 83 -15.99 12.13 7.58
C LYS A 83 -15.62 13.09 6.45
N VAL A 84 -15.29 14.34 6.77
CA VAL A 84 -14.80 15.32 5.79
C VAL A 84 -13.49 14.85 5.15
N LEU A 85 -12.60 14.29 5.96
CA LEU A 85 -11.32 13.76 5.47
C LEU A 85 -11.51 12.49 4.63
N GLU A 86 -12.47 11.62 4.98
CA GLU A 86 -12.84 10.49 4.11
C GLU A 86 -13.30 10.94 2.72
N LEU A 87 -14.07 12.02 2.64
CA LEU A 87 -14.45 12.61 1.35
C LEU A 87 -13.24 13.17 0.61
N GLY A 88 -12.29 13.75 1.33
CA GLY A 88 -11.03 14.23 0.75
C GLY A 88 -10.18 13.11 0.16
N ILE A 89 -10.01 11.98 0.86
CA ILE A 89 -9.29 10.83 0.31
C ILE A 89 -10.00 10.23 -0.90
N GLN A 90 -11.34 10.22 -0.89
CA GLN A 90 -12.08 9.76 -2.05
C GLN A 90 -11.80 10.64 -3.27
N SER A 91 -11.74 11.97 -3.11
CA SER A 91 -11.36 12.88 -4.20
C SER A 91 -9.95 12.63 -4.73
N VAL A 92 -9.00 12.29 -3.85
CA VAL A 92 -7.64 11.89 -4.28
C VAL A 92 -7.68 10.59 -5.08
N ARG A 93 -8.43 9.60 -4.62
CA ARG A 93 -8.59 8.32 -5.33
C ARG A 93 -9.24 8.51 -6.70
N ASP A 94 -10.28 9.34 -6.78
CA ASP A 94 -10.97 9.65 -8.03
C ASP A 94 -10.00 10.33 -9.01
N TYR A 95 -9.21 11.31 -8.55
CA TYR A 95 -8.19 11.95 -9.36
C TYR A 95 -7.14 10.96 -9.86
N VAL A 96 -6.63 10.10 -8.98
CA VAL A 96 -5.65 9.08 -9.35
C VAL A 96 -6.26 8.11 -10.38
N SER A 97 -7.50 7.67 -10.16
CA SER A 97 -8.21 6.78 -11.08
C SER A 97 -8.40 7.40 -12.46
N ASP A 98 -8.73 8.70 -12.53
CA ASP A 98 -9.08 9.37 -13.77
C ASP A 98 -7.86 9.82 -14.59
N TYR A 99 -6.77 10.22 -13.91
CA TYR A 99 -5.63 10.87 -14.55
C TYR A 99 -4.32 10.11 -14.43
N LEU A 100 -4.20 9.18 -13.48
CA LEU A 100 -2.98 8.42 -13.20
C LEU A 100 -3.26 6.90 -13.21
N SER A 101 -4.15 6.46 -14.08
CA SER A 101 -4.68 5.08 -14.08
C SER A 101 -3.76 4.05 -14.76
N ASP A 102 -2.82 4.47 -15.61
CA ASP A 102 -1.83 3.56 -16.16
C ASP A 102 -0.76 3.18 -15.12
N VAL A 103 -0.11 2.05 -15.34
CA VAL A 103 0.84 1.46 -14.36
C VAL A 103 1.98 2.42 -14.00
N ASN A 104 2.52 3.15 -14.98
CA ASN A 104 3.66 4.03 -14.75
C ASN A 104 3.26 5.31 -14.04
N SER A 105 2.15 5.93 -14.45
CA SER A 105 1.61 7.13 -13.79
C SER A 105 1.21 6.85 -12.36
N LEU A 106 0.59 5.68 -12.10
CA LEU A 106 0.24 5.26 -10.75
C LEU A 106 1.47 5.06 -9.88
N ASN A 107 2.54 4.53 -10.42
CA ASN A 107 3.82 4.32 -9.74
C ASN A 107 4.79 5.52 -9.90
N SER A 108 4.25 6.73 -9.94
CA SER A 108 5.03 7.97 -10.08
C SER A 108 5.14 8.75 -8.78
N GLU A 109 6.13 9.62 -8.73
CA GLU A 109 6.30 10.56 -7.59
C GLU A 109 5.06 11.46 -7.40
N ILE A 110 4.29 11.71 -8.45
CA ILE A 110 3.04 12.49 -8.34
C ILE A 110 2.05 11.78 -7.44
N THR A 111 1.80 10.50 -7.70
CA THR A 111 0.90 9.68 -6.87
C THR A 111 1.37 9.62 -5.43
N TYR A 112 2.66 9.35 -5.21
CA TYR A 112 3.22 9.27 -3.85
C TYR A 112 3.11 10.62 -3.12
N THR A 113 3.35 11.72 -3.81
CA THR A 113 3.26 13.08 -3.24
C THR A 113 1.82 13.44 -2.88
N LEU A 114 0.84 13.09 -3.71
CA LEU A 114 -0.58 13.32 -3.42
C LEU A 114 -1.00 12.62 -2.12
N TYR A 115 -0.71 11.33 -1.98
CA TYR A 115 -1.07 10.59 -0.77
C TYR A 115 -0.28 11.06 0.45
N ARG A 116 1.02 11.37 0.29
CA ARG A 116 1.85 11.94 1.37
C ARG A 116 1.28 13.27 1.87
N ALA A 117 0.90 14.16 0.97
CA ALA A 117 0.33 15.46 1.31
C ALA A 117 -1.03 15.29 2.01
N TYR A 118 -1.88 14.40 1.50
CA TYR A 118 -3.16 14.10 2.10
C TYR A 118 -3.01 13.59 3.54
N PHE A 119 -2.16 12.61 3.78
CA PHE A 119 -1.99 12.05 5.13
C PHE A 119 -1.34 13.03 6.11
N LYS A 120 -0.44 13.92 5.66
CA LYS A 120 0.07 15.03 6.47
C LYS A 120 -1.05 16.00 6.86
N PHE A 121 -1.94 16.31 5.93
CA PHE A 121 -3.11 17.14 6.21
C PHE A 121 -4.07 16.44 7.18
N TYR A 122 -4.30 15.15 7.00
CA TYR A 122 -5.11 14.33 7.91
C TYR A 122 -4.56 14.36 9.34
N GLU A 123 -3.27 14.17 9.50
CA GLU A 123 -2.59 14.23 10.79
C GLU A 123 -2.70 15.62 11.44
N ALA A 124 -2.50 16.68 10.67
CA ALA A 124 -2.65 18.05 11.16
C ALA A 124 -4.08 18.38 11.59
N ALA A 125 -5.09 17.81 10.94
CA ALA A 125 -6.50 18.07 11.21
C ALA A 125 -7.05 17.28 12.40
N LEU A 126 -6.63 16.02 12.58
CA LEU A 126 -7.14 15.10 13.61
C LEU A 126 -6.16 14.84 14.75
N GLY A 127 -4.90 15.24 14.58
CA GLY A 127 -3.85 14.97 15.56
C GLY A 127 -3.21 13.59 15.40
N ASN A 128 -2.09 13.40 16.10
CA ASN A 128 -1.22 12.24 15.95
C ASN A 128 -1.87 10.91 16.38
N GLU A 129 -2.92 10.94 17.18
CA GLU A 129 -3.56 9.70 17.65
C GLU A 129 -4.25 8.94 16.53
N TYR A 130 -4.87 9.66 15.60
CA TYR A 130 -5.50 9.07 14.43
C TYR A 130 -4.50 8.51 13.43
N SER A 131 -3.36 9.22 13.24
CA SER A 131 -2.30 8.73 12.35
C SER A 131 -1.56 7.53 12.91
N LYS A 132 -1.40 7.42 14.23
CA LYS A 132 -0.77 6.28 14.90
C LYS A 132 -1.41 4.93 14.55
N LYS A 133 -2.73 4.89 14.34
CA LYS A 133 -3.42 3.64 13.95
C LYS A 133 -2.90 3.11 12.62
N PHE A 134 -2.77 3.98 11.62
CA PHE A 134 -2.22 3.63 10.30
C PHE A 134 -0.72 3.31 10.39
N GLU A 135 0.02 4.13 11.11
CA GLU A 135 1.45 3.93 11.33
C GLU A 135 1.78 2.62 12.03
N ASN A 136 1.06 2.27 13.08
CA ASN A 136 1.25 1.02 13.80
C ASN A 136 1.01 -0.21 12.90
N LYS A 137 -0.01 -0.15 12.04
CA LYS A 137 -0.27 -1.18 11.04
C LYS A 137 0.91 -1.30 10.07
N ARG A 138 1.37 -0.18 9.51
CA ARG A 138 2.49 -0.13 8.56
C ARG A 138 3.79 -0.61 9.20
N LYS A 139 4.10 -0.17 10.42
CA LYS A 139 5.25 -0.64 11.22
C LYS A 139 5.18 -2.15 11.51
N GLY A 140 3.98 -2.67 11.78
CA GLY A 140 3.77 -4.10 11.96
C GLY A 140 4.14 -4.91 10.71
N TYR A 141 3.74 -4.46 9.53
CA TYR A 141 4.16 -5.09 8.28
C TYR A 141 5.66 -4.90 8.01
N LEU A 142 6.20 -3.71 8.23
CA LEU A 142 7.63 -3.45 8.07
C LEU A 142 8.48 -4.41 8.91
N SER A 143 8.08 -4.64 10.17
CA SER A 143 8.73 -5.61 11.05
C SER A 143 8.68 -7.04 10.50
N LYS A 144 7.56 -7.44 9.86
CA LYS A 144 7.45 -8.75 9.22
C LYS A 144 8.33 -8.84 7.96
N ILE A 145 8.34 -7.78 7.14
CA ILE A 145 9.18 -7.69 5.95
C ILE A 145 10.66 -7.87 6.33
N ARG A 146 11.11 -7.21 7.39
CA ARG A 146 12.49 -7.35 7.90
C ARG A 146 12.89 -8.80 8.17
N LYS A 147 11.97 -9.63 8.68
CA LYS A 147 12.24 -11.05 8.95
C LYS A 147 12.57 -11.85 7.68
N PHE A 148 12.12 -11.41 6.53
CA PHE A 148 12.44 -12.04 5.25
C PHE A 148 13.79 -11.63 4.69
N LYS A 149 14.50 -10.68 5.33
CA LYS A 149 15.76 -10.13 4.84
C LYS A 149 15.66 -9.77 3.36
N PRO A 150 14.87 -8.73 3.01
CA PRO A 150 14.64 -8.39 1.62
C PRO A 150 15.93 -7.95 0.95
N GLY A 151 16.14 -8.42 -0.27
CA GLY A 151 17.26 -8.05 -1.12
C GLY A 151 16.96 -6.81 -1.98
N LYS A 152 17.99 -6.27 -2.63
CA LYS A 152 17.84 -5.11 -3.53
C LYS A 152 16.91 -5.39 -4.72
N ARG A 153 16.81 -6.66 -5.15
CA ARG A 153 15.98 -7.09 -6.27
C ARG A 153 14.59 -7.60 -5.86
N ASP A 154 14.24 -7.48 -4.58
CA ASP A 154 12.88 -7.79 -4.13
C ASP A 154 11.93 -6.62 -4.40
N ILE A 155 10.68 -6.92 -4.69
CA ILE A 155 9.60 -5.94 -4.88
C ILE A 155 8.61 -6.08 -3.74
N LEU A 156 8.16 -4.93 -3.21
CA LEU A 156 7.05 -4.82 -2.28
C LEU A 156 5.82 -4.29 -3.02
N LEU A 157 4.77 -5.09 -3.12
CA LEU A 157 3.48 -4.67 -3.64
C LEU A 157 2.60 -4.18 -2.50
N THR A 158 2.09 -2.96 -2.64
CA THR A 158 1.28 -2.28 -1.62
C THR A 158 0.15 -1.48 -2.26
N SER A 159 -0.79 -1.01 -1.44
CA SER A 159 -1.85 -0.10 -1.90
C SER A 159 -1.30 1.28 -2.23
N GLU A 160 -2.06 2.04 -3.02
CA GLU A 160 -1.77 3.43 -3.35
C GLU A 160 -1.57 4.30 -2.10
N GLU A 161 -2.43 4.09 -1.10
CA GLU A 161 -2.42 4.87 0.14
C GLU A 161 -1.22 4.61 1.04
N ASP A 162 -0.61 3.43 0.92
CA ASP A 162 0.49 3.01 1.78
C ASP A 162 1.86 3.15 1.11
N ALA A 163 1.91 3.24 -0.22
CA ALA A 163 3.15 3.21 -1.00
C ALA A 163 4.15 4.29 -0.58
N TYR A 164 3.70 5.55 -0.45
CA TYR A 164 4.57 6.66 -0.06
C TYR A 164 5.24 6.39 1.30
N TRP A 165 4.51 5.80 2.24
CA TRP A 165 5.04 5.53 3.57
C TRP A 165 6.15 4.48 3.53
N TYR A 166 5.97 3.40 2.76
CA TYR A 166 7.01 2.39 2.61
C TYR A 166 8.22 2.92 1.86
N ILE A 167 8.03 3.78 0.86
CA ILE A 167 9.14 4.46 0.16
C ILE A 167 9.96 5.29 1.13
N ASP A 168 9.30 6.06 2.00
CA ASP A 168 9.97 6.91 2.98
C ASP A 168 10.71 6.11 4.08
N HIS A 169 10.36 4.83 4.29
CA HIS A 169 10.93 3.97 5.33
C HIS A 169 11.72 2.76 4.80
N ILE A 170 11.94 2.68 3.49
CA ILE A 170 12.60 1.52 2.87
C ILE A 170 14.05 1.38 3.34
N ASP A 171 14.74 2.48 3.57
CA ASP A 171 16.13 2.50 4.05
C ASP A 171 16.27 1.87 5.45
N GLU A 172 15.22 1.88 6.25
CA GLU A 172 15.19 1.19 7.53
C GLU A 172 15.30 -0.34 7.40
N LEU A 173 15.04 -0.88 6.21
CA LEU A 173 15.17 -2.31 5.92
C LEU A 173 16.62 -2.69 5.58
N GLU A 174 17.41 -1.75 5.09
CA GLU A 174 18.79 -1.98 4.63
C GLU A 174 19.82 -1.77 5.75
N THR A 175 19.51 -0.96 6.77
CA THR A 175 20.46 -0.58 7.85
C THR A 175 20.75 -1.65 8.89
N ASN A 176 20.11 -2.81 8.82
CA ASN A 176 20.29 -3.90 9.81
C ASN A 176 20.83 -5.22 9.18
N GLN A 177 21.56 -5.12 8.08
CA GLN A 177 22.25 -6.27 7.47
C GLN A 177 23.70 -6.38 7.91
#